data_cca7e470f747914ea8536958f0967829
#
_entry.id   cca7e470f747914ea8536958f0967829
#
_cell.length_a   1.000
_cell.length_b   1.000
_cell.length_c   1.000
_cell.angle_alpha   90.00
_cell.angle_beta   90.00
_cell.angle_gamma   90.00
#
_symmetry.space_group_name_H-M   'P 1'
#
loop_
_entity.id
_entity.type
_entity.pdbx_description
1 polymer ?
#
loop_
_entity_poly.entity_id
_entity_poly.type
_entity_poly.pdbx_seq_one_letter_code
_entity_poly.pdbx_strand_id
1 'polypeptide(L)'
;MLKIAKEFSFDIAHMLDGHDGKCSNLHGHTYRLQVEVAGPLHASGPKAGMVMDYADLKDIVKRHVVDPMDHAFLYDTGSPRECRVATLLQELDSKVHGLPMRTTAENISAHIFHVLQDQGLPVSLIRLWETPTSYCEYSG
;
A
#
# COMPACT_ATOMS: atom_id res chain seq x y z
N MET A 1 -11.36 -22.75 3.90
CA MET A 1 -11.51 -21.37 4.38
C MET A 1 -11.85 -20.47 3.22
N LEU A 2 -12.82 -19.59 3.40
CA LEU A 2 -13.21 -18.65 2.36
C LEU A 2 -12.32 -17.43 2.37
N LYS A 3 -12.09 -16.90 1.19
CA LYS A 3 -11.33 -15.68 0.99
C LYS A 3 -12.15 -14.73 0.11
N ILE A 4 -12.06 -13.45 0.42
CA ILE A 4 -12.56 -12.39 -0.43
C ILE A 4 -11.44 -11.42 -0.71
N ALA A 5 -11.55 -10.69 -1.82
CA ALA A 5 -10.56 -9.67 -2.17
C ALA A 5 -11.23 -8.46 -2.77
N LYS A 6 -10.56 -7.31 -2.62
CA LYS A 6 -10.97 -6.06 -3.26
C LYS A 6 -9.75 -5.38 -3.84
N GLU A 7 -9.94 -4.75 -4.99
CA GLU A 7 -8.87 -4.02 -5.68
C GLU A 7 -9.02 -2.51 -5.50
N PHE A 8 -7.88 -1.84 -5.50
CA PHE A 8 -7.74 -0.39 -5.38
C PHE A 8 -6.68 0.07 -6.36
N SER A 9 -6.74 1.35 -6.74
CA SER A 9 -5.73 1.98 -7.58
C SER A 9 -5.34 3.31 -6.97
N PHE A 10 -4.04 3.63 -7.00
CA PHE A 10 -3.54 4.93 -6.55
C PHE A 10 -2.21 5.25 -7.23
N ASP A 11 -1.93 6.54 -7.37
CA ASP A 11 -0.72 7.03 -8.03
C ASP A 11 0.29 7.50 -7.00
N ILE A 12 1.56 7.20 -7.24
CA ILE A 12 2.66 7.66 -6.38
C ILE A 12 3.84 8.14 -7.21
N ALA A 13 4.69 8.90 -6.58
CA ALA A 13 6.05 9.15 -7.08
C ALA A 13 7.05 8.59 -6.08
N HIS A 14 8.18 8.11 -6.57
CA HIS A 14 9.27 7.66 -5.73
C HIS A 14 10.59 7.65 -6.48
N MET A 15 11.66 7.40 -5.76
CA MET A 15 12.98 7.09 -6.30
C MET A 15 13.60 6.00 -5.44
N LEU A 16 14.45 5.19 -6.05
CA LEU A 16 15.20 4.17 -5.32
C LEU A 16 16.64 4.65 -5.16
N ASP A 17 16.92 5.35 -4.05
CA ASP A 17 18.26 5.84 -3.75
C ASP A 17 19.25 4.68 -3.73
N GLY A 18 20.37 4.82 -4.43
CA GLY A 18 21.38 3.78 -4.56
C GLY A 18 21.10 2.71 -5.63
N HIS A 19 19.98 2.79 -6.34
CA HIS A 19 19.72 1.88 -7.45
C HIS A 19 20.75 2.10 -8.59
N ASP A 20 21.17 1.02 -9.22
CA ASP A 20 22.19 1.03 -10.28
C ASP A 20 21.64 1.32 -11.67
N GLY A 21 20.34 1.55 -11.82
CA GLY A 21 19.66 1.85 -13.06
C GLY A 21 18.77 3.09 -12.97
N LYS A 22 17.86 3.20 -13.93
CA LYS A 22 16.98 4.39 -14.08
C LYS A 22 16.06 4.65 -12.88
N CYS A 23 15.76 3.63 -12.08
CA CYS A 23 14.86 3.76 -10.93
C CYS A 23 15.46 4.58 -9.79
N SER A 24 16.77 4.93 -9.85
CA SER A 24 17.37 5.90 -8.94
C SER A 24 16.83 7.33 -9.18
N ASN A 25 16.24 7.59 -10.33
CA ASN A 25 15.64 8.87 -10.66
C ASN A 25 14.20 8.95 -10.17
N LEU A 26 13.73 10.17 -9.94
CA LEU A 26 12.33 10.40 -9.60
C LEU A 26 11.42 9.96 -10.75
N HIS A 27 10.44 9.13 -10.43
CA HIS A 27 9.46 8.62 -11.39
C HIS A 27 8.17 8.24 -10.64
N GLY A 28 7.14 7.88 -11.38
CA GLY A 28 5.85 7.52 -10.80
C GLY A 28 5.29 6.23 -11.36
N HIS A 29 4.34 5.69 -10.60
CA HIS A 29 3.57 4.52 -10.98
C HIS A 29 2.11 4.71 -10.62
N THR A 30 1.23 4.10 -11.41
CA THR A 30 -0.13 3.82 -10.97
C THR A 30 -0.12 2.41 -10.39
N TYR A 31 -0.18 2.32 -9.06
CA TYR A 31 -0.27 1.02 -8.39
C TYR A 31 -1.68 0.46 -8.49
N ARG A 32 -1.77 -0.85 -8.72
CA ARG A 32 -2.98 -1.62 -8.49
C ARG A 32 -2.73 -2.50 -7.26
N LEU A 33 -3.61 -2.39 -6.28
CA LEU A 33 -3.50 -3.10 -5.01
C LEU A 33 -4.67 -4.06 -4.88
N GLN A 34 -4.38 -5.32 -4.61
CA GLN A 34 -5.38 -6.30 -4.20
C GLN A 34 -5.15 -6.65 -2.73
N VAL A 35 -6.20 -6.47 -1.94
CA VAL A 35 -6.21 -6.88 -0.52
C VAL A 35 -7.13 -8.07 -0.40
N GLU A 36 -6.58 -9.20 0.05
CA GLU A 36 -7.33 -10.43 0.32
C GLU A 36 -7.44 -10.64 1.82
N VAL A 37 -8.65 -10.95 2.27
CA VAL A 37 -8.91 -11.35 3.65
C VAL A 37 -9.52 -12.75 3.66
N ALA A 38 -9.24 -13.52 4.70
CA ALA A 38 -9.68 -14.90 4.85
C ALA A 38 -10.27 -15.12 6.23
N GLY A 39 -11.30 -15.94 6.31
CA GLY A 39 -11.91 -16.26 7.59
C GLY A 39 -13.19 -17.06 7.45
N PRO A 40 -13.81 -17.41 8.59
CA PRO A 40 -15.12 -18.05 8.59
C PRO A 40 -16.21 -17.03 8.22
N LEU A 41 -17.34 -17.55 7.81
CA LEU A 41 -18.53 -16.73 7.61
C LEU A 41 -19.13 -16.32 8.96
N HIS A 42 -19.62 -15.10 9.03
CA HIS A 42 -20.47 -14.69 10.16
C HIS A 42 -21.72 -15.56 10.19
N ALA A 43 -22.01 -16.15 11.35
CA ALA A 43 -23.13 -17.06 11.52
C ALA A 43 -24.48 -16.34 11.62
N SER A 44 -24.49 -15.10 12.07
CA SER A 44 -25.73 -14.34 12.35
C SER A 44 -25.47 -12.84 12.25
N GLY A 45 -26.53 -12.05 12.40
CA GLY A 45 -26.47 -10.60 12.35
C GLY A 45 -26.51 -10.05 10.93
N PRO A 46 -26.32 -8.72 10.77
CA PRO A 46 -26.46 -8.06 9.46
C PRO A 46 -25.39 -8.49 8.43
N LYS A 47 -24.28 -9.09 8.87
CA LYS A 47 -23.20 -9.57 7.99
C LYS A 47 -23.21 -11.09 7.83
N ALA A 48 -24.32 -11.78 8.23
CA ALA A 48 -24.43 -13.23 8.12
C ALA A 48 -24.14 -13.71 6.69
N GLY A 49 -23.36 -14.79 6.58
CA GLY A 49 -22.93 -15.32 5.28
C GLY A 49 -21.77 -14.61 4.61
N MET A 50 -21.14 -13.63 5.28
CA MET A 50 -19.98 -12.89 4.78
C MET A 50 -18.74 -13.25 5.59
N VAL A 51 -17.58 -13.29 4.93
CA VAL A 51 -16.29 -13.23 5.61
C VAL A 51 -16.10 -11.83 6.18
N MET A 52 -16.40 -10.82 5.37
CA MET A 52 -16.38 -9.41 5.70
C MET A 52 -17.23 -8.66 4.68
N ASP A 53 -17.82 -7.55 5.11
CA ASP A 53 -18.52 -6.66 4.19
C ASP A 53 -17.49 -5.92 3.32
N TYR A 54 -17.68 -5.91 2.00
CA TYR A 54 -16.78 -5.21 1.08
C TYR A 54 -16.71 -3.70 1.36
N ALA A 55 -17.78 -3.10 1.85
CA ALA A 55 -17.78 -1.68 2.21
C ALA A 55 -16.87 -1.40 3.41
N ASP A 56 -16.88 -2.28 4.41
CA ASP A 56 -16.01 -2.15 5.58
C ASP A 56 -14.54 -2.36 5.19
N LEU A 57 -14.27 -3.34 4.35
CA LEU A 57 -12.93 -3.58 3.80
C LEU A 57 -12.43 -2.36 3.03
N LYS A 58 -13.28 -1.81 2.17
CA LYS A 58 -12.96 -0.60 1.39
C LYS A 58 -12.60 0.57 2.31
N ASP A 59 -13.42 0.84 3.32
CA ASP A 59 -13.21 1.99 4.20
C ASP A 59 -11.90 1.91 4.97
N ILE A 60 -11.55 0.73 5.47
CA ILE A 60 -10.31 0.53 6.22
C ILE A 60 -9.10 0.67 5.30
N VAL A 61 -9.12 0.04 4.14
CA VAL A 61 -7.99 0.11 3.19
C VAL A 61 -7.81 1.54 2.67
N LYS A 62 -8.88 2.23 2.31
CA LYS A 62 -8.80 3.61 1.85
C LYS A 62 -8.21 4.51 2.92
N ARG A 63 -8.72 4.44 4.14
CA ARG A 63 -8.29 5.31 5.24
C ARG A 63 -6.83 5.11 5.61
N HIS A 64 -6.39 3.86 5.69
CA HIS A 64 -5.08 3.53 6.26
C HIS A 64 -3.97 3.30 5.23
N VAL A 65 -4.31 3.10 3.97
CA VAL A 65 -3.35 2.80 2.90
C VAL A 65 -3.49 3.76 1.73
N VAL A 66 -4.65 3.76 1.05
CA VAL A 66 -4.80 4.48 -0.21
C VAL A 66 -4.72 6.00 0.01
N ASP A 67 -5.52 6.55 0.90
CA ASP A 67 -5.58 8.00 1.10
C ASP A 67 -4.25 8.60 1.58
N PRO A 68 -3.48 7.97 2.49
CA PRO A 68 -2.16 8.48 2.84
C PRO A 68 -1.14 8.46 1.70
N MET A 69 -1.22 7.48 0.80
CA MET A 69 -0.22 7.27 -0.24
C MET A 69 -0.58 7.91 -1.58
N ASP A 70 -1.87 8.02 -1.89
CA ASP A 70 -2.32 8.49 -3.19
C ASP A 70 -1.88 9.93 -3.47
N HIS A 71 -1.28 10.13 -4.64
CA HIS A 71 -0.70 11.42 -5.06
C HIS A 71 0.41 11.93 -4.15
N ALA A 72 1.10 11.03 -3.45
CA ALA A 72 2.22 11.38 -2.57
C ALA A 72 3.57 11.01 -3.20
N PHE A 73 4.60 11.75 -2.80
CA PHE A 73 5.97 11.28 -2.90
C PHE A 73 6.21 10.29 -1.75
N LEU A 74 6.31 9.00 -2.07
CA LEU A 74 6.70 7.97 -1.10
C LEU A 74 8.21 7.97 -0.97
N TYR A 75 8.73 8.11 0.23
CA TYR A 75 10.17 8.18 0.43
C TYR A 75 10.63 7.36 1.62
N ASP A 76 11.86 6.88 1.53
CA ASP A 76 12.55 6.20 2.61
C ASP A 76 13.08 7.23 3.60
N THR A 77 12.57 7.21 4.82
CA THR A 77 13.03 8.12 5.88
C THR A 77 14.48 7.87 6.31
N GLY A 78 15.04 6.72 5.94
CA GLY A 78 16.46 6.39 6.16
C GLY A 78 17.39 6.92 5.06
N SER A 79 16.86 7.48 3.97
CA SER A 79 17.68 8.06 2.89
C SER A 79 17.81 9.58 3.05
N PRO A 80 19.02 10.10 3.32
CA PRO A 80 19.24 11.56 3.39
C PRO A 80 18.87 12.28 2.10
N ARG A 81 19.14 11.66 0.95
CA ARG A 81 18.80 12.22 -0.37
C ARG A 81 17.29 12.37 -0.54
N GLU A 82 16.53 11.33 -0.22
CA GLU A 82 15.07 11.35 -0.36
C GLU A 82 14.43 12.28 0.68
N CYS A 83 14.98 12.35 1.89
CA CYS A 83 14.51 13.29 2.91
C CYS A 83 14.66 14.75 2.47
N ARG A 84 15.74 15.09 1.75
CA ARG A 84 15.92 16.44 1.20
C ARG A 84 14.83 16.78 0.18
N VAL A 85 14.50 15.85 -0.70
CA VAL A 85 13.41 16.03 -1.67
C VAL A 85 12.09 16.20 -0.95
N ALA A 86 11.80 15.36 0.03
CA ALA A 86 10.58 15.44 0.83
C ALA A 86 10.44 16.78 1.55
N THR A 87 11.52 17.28 2.15
CA THR A 87 11.52 18.58 2.83
C THR A 87 11.17 19.72 1.87
N LEU A 88 11.76 19.71 0.68
CA LEU A 88 11.46 20.72 -0.33
C LEU A 88 9.99 20.66 -0.78
N LEU A 89 9.48 19.45 -1.00
CA LEU A 89 8.08 19.26 -1.39
C LEU A 89 7.12 19.75 -0.30
N GLN A 90 7.44 19.49 0.97
CA GLN A 90 6.64 19.98 2.11
C GLN A 90 6.65 21.52 2.19
N GLU A 91 7.78 22.16 1.92
CA GLU A 91 7.87 23.62 1.84
C GLU A 91 7.00 24.20 0.71
N LEU A 92 6.73 23.41 -0.31
CA LEU A 92 5.88 23.77 -1.45
C LEU A 92 4.43 23.29 -1.30
N ASP A 93 4.03 22.86 -0.09
CA ASP A 93 2.70 22.31 0.20
C ASP A 93 2.34 21.08 -0.65
N SER A 94 3.33 20.34 -1.09
CA SER A 94 3.13 19.10 -1.85
C SER A 94 3.09 17.89 -0.91
N LYS A 95 2.27 16.92 -1.26
CA LYS A 95 2.03 15.74 -0.42
C LYS A 95 3.23 14.80 -0.43
N VAL A 96 3.66 14.39 0.75
CA VAL A 96 4.70 13.39 0.95
C VAL A 96 4.23 12.33 1.95
N HIS A 97 4.78 11.13 1.85
CA HIS A 97 4.49 10.05 2.81
C HIS A 97 5.77 9.25 3.05
N GLY A 98 6.37 9.42 4.25
CA GLY A 98 7.59 8.74 4.64
C GLY A 98 7.33 7.33 5.13
N LEU A 99 8.18 6.40 4.71
CA LEU A 99 8.17 5.01 5.12
C LEU A 99 9.54 4.64 5.72
N PRO A 100 9.59 3.74 6.71
CA PRO A 100 10.85 3.38 7.37
C PRO A 100 11.65 2.34 6.58
N MET A 101 11.47 2.27 5.26
CA MET A 101 12.17 1.34 4.39
C MET A 101 12.28 1.90 2.97
N ARG A 102 13.14 1.30 2.17
CA ARG A 102 13.24 1.58 0.74
C ARG A 102 11.90 1.28 0.06
N THR A 103 11.45 2.17 -0.83
CA THR A 103 10.09 2.12 -1.39
C THR A 103 9.98 1.19 -2.60
N THR A 104 10.53 0.00 -2.50
CA THR A 104 10.29 -1.09 -3.46
C THR A 104 8.86 -1.63 -3.32
N ALA A 105 8.32 -2.20 -4.38
CA ALA A 105 7.00 -2.81 -4.33
C ALA A 105 6.94 -3.92 -3.26
N GLU A 106 8.01 -4.68 -3.10
CA GLU A 106 8.12 -5.75 -2.09
C GLU A 106 7.99 -5.20 -0.68
N ASN A 107 8.75 -4.15 -0.34
CA ASN A 107 8.69 -3.52 0.98
C ASN A 107 7.34 -2.84 1.22
N ILE A 108 6.80 -2.17 0.22
CA ILE A 108 5.48 -1.52 0.33
C ILE A 108 4.39 -2.57 0.57
N SER A 109 4.44 -3.70 -0.11
CA SER A 109 3.47 -4.79 0.06
C SER A 109 3.48 -5.33 1.49
N ALA A 110 4.66 -5.60 2.04
CA ALA A 110 4.81 -6.06 3.42
C ALA A 110 4.31 -5.00 4.41
N HIS A 111 4.64 -3.75 4.17
CA HIS A 111 4.17 -2.63 4.99
C HIS A 111 2.64 -2.52 4.99
N ILE A 112 2.02 -2.58 3.83
CA ILE A 112 0.54 -2.55 3.72
C ILE A 112 -0.09 -3.71 4.49
N PHE A 113 0.46 -4.91 4.36
CA PHE A 113 -0.01 -6.09 5.09
C PHE A 113 -0.04 -5.82 6.61
N HIS A 114 1.07 -5.34 7.15
CA HIS A 114 1.18 -5.07 8.59
C HIS A 114 0.29 -3.92 9.06
N VAL A 115 0.19 -2.85 8.29
CA VAL A 115 -0.72 -1.73 8.59
C VAL A 115 -2.16 -2.22 8.69
N LEU A 116 -2.61 -3.04 7.75
CA LEU A 116 -3.99 -3.55 7.76
C LEU A 116 -4.21 -4.60 8.85
N GLN A 117 -3.21 -5.45 9.10
CA GLN A 117 -3.26 -6.40 10.21
C GLN A 117 -3.40 -5.69 11.56
N ASP A 118 -2.68 -4.58 11.75
CA ASP A 118 -2.77 -3.75 12.96
C ASP A 118 -4.16 -3.10 13.14
N GLN A 119 -4.91 -2.93 12.04
CA GLN A 119 -6.29 -2.47 12.10
C GLN A 119 -7.29 -3.60 12.36
N GLY A 120 -6.81 -4.80 12.64
CA GLY A 120 -7.67 -5.94 12.95
C GLY A 120 -8.21 -6.69 11.73
N LEU A 121 -7.74 -6.38 10.52
CA LEU A 121 -8.14 -7.11 9.33
C LEU A 121 -7.49 -8.50 9.29
N PRO A 122 -8.24 -9.56 8.98
CA PRO A 122 -7.67 -10.89 8.78
C PRO A 122 -7.03 -11.01 7.39
N VAL A 123 -6.03 -10.19 7.11
CA VAL A 123 -5.35 -10.13 5.83
C VAL A 123 -4.64 -11.46 5.58
N SER A 124 -4.86 -12.03 4.40
CA SER A 124 -4.21 -13.27 3.97
C SER A 124 -3.21 -13.04 2.84
N LEU A 125 -3.41 -12.01 2.03
CA LEU A 125 -2.54 -11.72 0.91
C LEU A 125 -2.66 -10.24 0.52
N ILE A 126 -1.51 -9.63 0.27
CA ILE A 126 -1.40 -8.36 -0.47
C ILE A 126 -0.76 -8.67 -1.82
N ARG A 127 -1.39 -8.22 -2.90
CA ARG A 127 -0.80 -8.23 -4.23
C ARG A 127 -0.72 -6.79 -4.72
N LEU A 128 0.48 -6.38 -5.13
CA LEU A 128 0.74 -5.01 -5.57
C LEU A 128 1.39 -5.03 -6.94
N TRP A 129 0.67 -4.49 -7.93
CA TRP A 129 1.19 -4.25 -9.27
C TRP A 129 1.85 -2.89 -9.32
N GLU A 130 3.14 -2.86 -9.64
CA GLU A 130 3.87 -1.62 -9.91
C GLU A 130 3.61 -1.15 -11.33
N THR A 131 3.49 -2.09 -12.27
CA THR A 131 3.10 -1.88 -13.66
C THR A 131 1.97 -2.85 -14.02
N PRO A 132 1.30 -2.68 -15.18
CA PRO A 132 0.26 -3.63 -15.60
C PRO A 132 0.72 -5.08 -15.73
N THR A 133 2.03 -5.32 -15.87
CA THR A 133 2.59 -6.65 -16.13
C THR A 133 3.49 -7.18 -15.01
N SER A 134 3.74 -6.40 -13.96
CA SER A 134 4.67 -6.77 -12.89
C SER A 134 4.06 -6.55 -11.52
N TYR A 135 4.04 -7.59 -10.71
CA TYR A 135 3.51 -7.51 -9.36
C TYR A 135 4.32 -8.34 -8.38
N CYS A 136 4.15 -8.06 -7.12
CA CYS A 136 4.62 -8.91 -6.04
C CYS A 136 3.46 -9.27 -5.10
N GLU A 137 3.66 -10.35 -4.35
CA GLU A 137 2.71 -10.80 -3.34
C GLU A 137 3.42 -10.94 -1.99
N TYR A 138 2.68 -10.57 -0.94
CA TYR A 138 3.13 -10.78 0.44
C TYR A 138 1.99 -11.42 1.25
N SER A 139 2.28 -12.50 1.93
CA SER A 139 1.29 -13.29 2.69
C SER A 139 1.64 -13.46 4.19
N GLY A 140 2.59 -12.70 4.67
CA GLY A 140 3.02 -12.78 6.06
C GLY A 140 4.22 -13.64 6.32
#